data_462b3e48207b1334bfcc07b01fff2073
#
_entry.id   462b3e48207b1334bfcc07b01fff2073
#
_cell.length_a   1.000
_cell.length_b   1.000
_cell.length_c   1.000
_cell.angle_alpha   90.00
_cell.angle_beta   90.00
_cell.angle_gamma   90.00
#
_symmetry.space_group_name_H-M   'P 1'
#
loop_
_entity.id
_entity.type
_entity.pdbx_description
1 polymer ?
#
loop_
_entity_poly.entity_id
_entity_poly.type
_entity_poly.pdbx_seq_one_letter_code
_entity_poly.pdbx_strand_id
1 'polypeptide(L)'
;MTRTSLTRRRFAAGAASLAGLGLAGCTTAGPSRRAADIATQPPAPSRPSPTVVAAYGPMPGERFPLPAIDISKVPPQFWRQQVAYPTPEPPGTLVVDTANFFLYLVQEAGQAMRYGVGLGRAGFEWSGRGRVAYKRQ
;
A
#
# COMPACT_ATOMS: atom_id res chain seq x y z
N MET A 1 -40.43 28.67 -38.88
CA MET A 1 -39.37 28.94 -37.88
C MET A 1 -40.05 29.52 -36.64
N THR A 2 -40.40 28.66 -35.68
CA THR A 2 -41.15 29.14 -34.49
C THR A 2 -40.43 28.56 -33.27
N ARG A 3 -39.78 29.45 -32.52
CA ARG A 3 -39.12 29.12 -31.27
C ARG A 3 -40.18 29.13 -30.14
N THR A 4 -40.39 27.99 -29.51
CA THR A 4 -41.25 27.89 -28.33
C THR A 4 -40.38 27.93 -27.08
N SER A 5 -40.50 29.05 -26.38
CA SER A 5 -39.92 29.25 -25.03
C SER A 5 -40.82 28.59 -24.00
N LEU A 6 -40.36 27.63 -23.23
CA LEU A 6 -41.08 27.05 -22.12
C LEU A 6 -40.74 27.77 -20.83
N THR A 7 -41.74 28.48 -20.37
CA THR A 7 -41.78 29.31 -19.15
C THR A 7 -41.80 28.42 -17.90
N ARG A 8 -40.92 28.72 -16.98
CA ARG A 8 -41.00 28.26 -15.58
C ARG A 8 -42.22 28.90 -14.92
N ARG A 9 -43.22 28.13 -14.52
CA ARG A 9 -44.06 28.44 -13.36
C ARG A 9 -45.09 27.34 -13.10
N ARG A 10 -45.20 27.02 -11.80
CA ARG A 10 -46.33 26.42 -11.08
C ARG A 10 -46.51 24.91 -11.23
N PHE A 11 -46.15 24.17 -10.17
CA PHE A 11 -47.12 23.33 -9.51
C PHE A 11 -46.72 23.19 -8.03
N ALA A 12 -47.47 23.91 -7.21
CA ALA A 12 -47.58 23.64 -5.79
C ALA A 12 -48.87 22.85 -5.57
N ALA A 13 -48.87 22.06 -4.53
CA ALA A 13 -49.99 21.39 -3.88
C ALA A 13 -50.33 19.97 -4.36
N GLY A 14 -50.14 19.03 -3.44
CA GLY A 14 -50.65 17.68 -3.50
C GLY A 14 -50.03 16.82 -2.39
N ALA A 15 -50.51 17.02 -1.14
CA ALA A 15 -50.23 16.09 -0.05
C ALA A 15 -50.96 14.77 -0.28
N ALA A 16 -50.26 13.65 -0.24
CA ALA A 16 -50.86 12.36 0.08
C ALA A 16 -49.76 11.40 0.56
N SER A 17 -49.90 11.02 1.79
CA SER A 17 -49.17 9.99 2.51
C SER A 17 -49.31 8.62 1.81
N LEU A 18 -48.20 7.92 1.64
CA LEU A 18 -48.23 6.46 1.60
C LEU A 18 -46.86 5.93 2.09
N ALA A 19 -46.95 5.22 3.19
CA ALA A 19 -45.91 4.38 3.75
C ALA A 19 -45.49 3.30 2.73
N GLY A 20 -44.21 3.02 2.62
CA GLY A 20 -43.82 1.87 1.86
C GLY A 20 -42.31 1.73 1.68
N LEU A 21 -41.75 0.83 2.43
CA LEU A 21 -40.56 0.00 2.18
C LEU A 21 -39.25 0.71 1.79
N GLY A 22 -38.37 0.75 2.76
CA GLY A 22 -36.95 1.00 2.60
C GLY A 22 -36.31 -0.02 1.66
N LEU A 23 -35.91 0.45 0.50
CA LEU A 23 -34.86 -0.20 -0.28
C LEU A 23 -33.53 0.20 0.35
N ALA A 24 -33.03 -0.68 1.25
CA ALA A 24 -31.66 -0.64 1.68
C ALA A 24 -30.76 -0.85 0.46
N GLY A 25 -30.35 0.24 -0.15
CA GLY A 25 -29.27 0.25 -1.12
C GLY A 25 -27.99 -0.16 -0.41
N CYS A 26 -27.62 -1.42 -0.50
CA CYS A 26 -26.30 -1.89 -0.15
C CYS A 26 -25.29 -1.29 -1.14
N THR A 27 -24.81 -0.10 -0.87
CA THR A 27 -23.54 0.35 -1.42
C THR A 27 -22.47 -0.49 -0.75
N THR A 28 -22.12 -1.62 -1.32
CA THR A 28 -20.92 -2.36 -1.01
C THR A 28 -19.71 -1.57 -1.53
N ALA A 29 -19.45 -0.41 -0.95
CA ALA A 29 -18.12 0.11 -0.88
C ALA A 29 -17.37 -0.83 0.05
N GLY A 30 -16.79 -1.89 -0.51
CA GLY A 30 -15.92 -2.78 0.23
C GLY A 30 -14.85 -1.93 0.92
N PRO A 31 -14.65 -2.07 2.22
CA PRO A 31 -13.59 -1.33 2.91
C PRO A 31 -12.28 -1.63 2.19
N SER A 32 -11.56 -0.59 1.84
CA SER A 32 -10.18 -0.72 1.39
C SER A 32 -9.38 -1.37 2.51
N ARG A 33 -9.28 -2.70 2.49
CA ARG A 33 -8.59 -3.51 3.51
C ARG A 33 -7.11 -3.12 3.70
N ARG A 34 -6.57 -2.31 2.79
CA ARG A 34 -5.16 -1.91 2.80
C ARG A 34 -4.72 -1.04 3.98
N ALA A 35 -5.59 -0.21 4.55
CA ALA A 35 -5.22 0.68 5.65
C ALA A 35 -5.40 0.05 7.03
N ALA A 36 -6.36 -0.87 7.17
CA ALA A 36 -6.64 -1.52 8.45
C ALA A 36 -5.64 -2.64 8.80
N ASP A 37 -5.11 -3.36 7.77
CA ASP A 37 -4.20 -4.48 8.00
C ASP A 37 -2.77 -4.03 8.35
N ILE A 38 -2.37 -2.82 7.97
CA ILE A 38 -1.04 -2.27 8.32
C ILE A 38 -0.99 -1.88 9.81
N ALA A 39 -2.12 -1.53 10.41
CA ALA A 39 -2.20 -1.12 11.82
C ALA A 39 -1.99 -2.28 12.81
N THR A 40 -2.01 -3.53 12.35
CA THR A 40 -1.90 -4.73 13.20
C THR A 40 -0.51 -5.37 13.16
N GLN A 41 0.49 -4.71 12.55
CA GLN A 41 1.85 -5.25 12.57
C GLN A 41 2.44 -5.17 13.97
N PRO A 42 3.08 -6.26 14.44
CA PRO A 42 3.79 -6.26 15.72
C PRO A 42 4.82 -5.12 15.76
N PRO A 43 5.06 -4.51 16.93
CA PRO A 43 6.10 -3.50 17.08
C PRO A 43 7.44 -4.07 16.63
N ALA A 44 8.25 -3.24 15.99
CA ALA A 44 9.58 -3.65 15.54
C ALA A 44 10.44 -4.11 16.72
N PRO A 45 11.24 -5.16 16.55
CA PRO A 45 12.08 -5.67 17.61
C PRO A 45 13.08 -4.59 18.08
N SER A 46 13.25 -4.46 19.40
CA SER A 46 14.16 -3.47 19.97
C SER A 46 15.65 -3.83 19.81
N ARG A 47 15.94 -5.10 19.45
CA ARG A 47 17.29 -5.59 19.15
C ARG A 47 17.28 -6.37 17.84
N PRO A 48 18.28 -6.17 16.97
CA PRO A 48 18.36 -6.93 15.74
C PRO A 48 18.68 -8.39 16.05
N SER A 49 17.99 -9.32 15.36
CA SER A 49 18.35 -10.73 15.42
C SER A 49 19.68 -10.96 14.69
N PRO A 50 20.42 -12.05 15.00
CA PRO A 50 21.64 -12.39 14.28
C PRO A 50 21.45 -12.46 12.78
N THR A 51 20.32 -12.95 12.31
CA THR A 51 19.96 -13.01 10.88
C THR A 51 19.84 -11.62 10.27
N VAL A 52 19.24 -10.67 10.99
CA VAL A 52 19.15 -9.28 10.54
C VAL A 52 20.54 -8.66 10.47
N VAL A 53 21.37 -8.82 11.51
CA VAL A 53 22.76 -8.33 11.50
C VAL A 53 23.55 -8.89 10.33
N ALA A 54 23.45 -10.18 10.08
CA ALA A 54 24.14 -10.83 8.94
C ALA A 54 23.68 -10.27 7.58
N ALA A 55 22.40 -9.93 7.43
CA ALA A 55 21.87 -9.35 6.20
C ALA A 55 22.40 -7.94 5.89
N TYR A 56 22.96 -7.26 6.87
CA TYR A 56 23.61 -5.96 6.75
C TYR A 56 25.14 -6.02 6.81
N GLY A 57 25.70 -7.23 6.81
CA GLY A 57 27.13 -7.47 6.77
C GLY A 57 27.77 -7.05 5.44
N PRO A 58 29.12 -7.09 5.34
CA PRO A 58 29.81 -6.71 4.12
C PRO A 58 29.55 -7.75 3.01
N MET A 59 29.51 -7.29 1.77
CA MET A 59 29.36 -8.13 0.57
C MET A 59 30.58 -7.97 -0.34
N PRO A 60 31.71 -8.61 -0.01
CA PRO A 60 32.98 -8.46 -0.77
C PRO A 60 32.96 -9.17 -2.12
N GLY A 61 32.06 -10.16 -2.31
CA GLY A 61 31.95 -10.94 -3.54
C GLY A 61 31.16 -10.26 -4.66
N GLU A 62 30.61 -9.09 -4.44
CA GLU A 62 29.90 -8.35 -5.46
C GLU A 62 30.87 -7.67 -6.44
N ARG A 63 30.43 -7.41 -7.68
CA ARG A 63 31.22 -6.67 -8.68
C ARG A 63 31.72 -5.33 -8.13
N PHE A 64 30.92 -4.69 -7.30
CA PHE A 64 31.27 -3.51 -6.53
C PHE A 64 31.12 -3.86 -5.06
N PRO A 65 32.21 -4.16 -4.35
CA PRO A 65 32.14 -4.57 -2.96
C PRO A 65 31.41 -3.57 -2.09
N LEU A 66 30.48 -4.06 -1.27
CA LEU A 66 29.71 -3.23 -0.37
C LEU A 66 30.26 -3.36 1.07
N PRO A 67 30.52 -2.25 1.77
CA PRO A 67 30.89 -2.30 3.18
C PRO A 67 29.69 -2.71 4.04
N ALA A 68 29.96 -3.17 5.26
CA ALA A 68 28.89 -3.41 6.23
C ALA A 68 28.13 -2.13 6.55
N ILE A 69 26.83 -2.25 6.74
CA ILE A 69 25.98 -1.15 7.20
C ILE A 69 25.89 -1.19 8.72
N ASP A 70 26.15 -0.05 9.36
CA ASP A 70 25.93 0.12 10.78
C ASP A 70 24.42 0.16 11.09
N ILE A 71 23.88 -0.99 11.41
CA ILE A 71 22.44 -1.16 11.68
C ILE A 71 21.95 -0.33 12.88
N SER A 72 22.85 0.10 13.79
CA SER A 72 22.47 0.93 14.93
C SER A 72 21.97 2.32 14.50
N LYS A 73 22.36 2.76 13.30
CA LYS A 73 21.93 4.02 12.70
C LYS A 73 20.59 3.91 11.96
N VAL A 74 20.07 2.69 11.79
CA VAL A 74 18.79 2.44 11.12
C VAL A 74 17.72 2.18 12.16
N PRO A 75 16.66 3.00 12.24
CA PRO A 75 15.57 2.75 13.17
C PRO A 75 14.99 1.34 13.02
N PRO A 76 14.70 0.63 14.12
CA PRO A 76 14.31 -0.79 14.10
C PRO A 76 13.12 -1.11 13.21
N GLN A 77 12.19 -0.20 13.05
CA GLN A 77 11.03 -0.38 12.18
C GLN A 77 11.40 -0.57 10.70
N PHE A 78 12.54 -0.03 10.27
CA PHE A 78 13.00 -0.10 8.88
C PHE A 78 13.97 -1.26 8.60
N TRP A 79 14.28 -2.07 9.61
CA TRP A 79 15.09 -3.26 9.36
C TRP A 79 14.36 -4.24 8.45
N ARG A 80 15.14 -4.94 7.64
CA ARG A 80 14.62 -6.04 6.85
C ARG A 80 14.03 -7.11 7.77
N GLN A 81 12.76 -7.43 7.59
CA GLN A 81 12.07 -8.43 8.40
C GLN A 81 10.94 -9.10 7.66
N GLN A 82 10.70 -10.37 7.98
CA GLN A 82 9.54 -11.08 7.51
C GLN A 82 8.32 -10.67 8.33
N VAL A 83 7.22 -10.37 7.65
CA VAL A 83 5.97 -9.91 8.26
C VAL A 83 4.78 -10.65 7.67
N ALA A 84 3.71 -10.78 8.46
CA ALA A 84 2.42 -11.20 7.91
C ALA A 84 1.91 -10.11 6.96
N TYR A 85 1.57 -10.48 5.74
CA TYR A 85 1.10 -9.57 4.72
C TYR A 85 0.01 -10.23 3.86
N PRO A 86 -1.21 -10.34 4.41
CA PRO A 86 -2.33 -10.91 3.67
C PRO A 86 -2.70 -9.98 2.51
N THR A 87 -2.42 -10.42 1.29
CA THR A 87 -2.63 -9.65 0.07
C THR A 87 -3.12 -10.55 -1.05
N PRO A 88 -3.94 -10.06 -1.99
CA PRO A 88 -4.29 -10.78 -3.21
C PRO A 88 -3.16 -10.80 -4.25
N GLU A 89 -2.07 -10.06 -4.02
CA GLU A 89 -0.95 -10.03 -4.96
C GLU A 89 -0.19 -11.35 -4.95
N PRO A 90 0.19 -11.88 -6.12
CA PRO A 90 0.93 -13.14 -6.20
C PRO A 90 2.34 -13.03 -5.62
N PRO A 91 2.92 -14.14 -5.14
CA PRO A 91 4.32 -14.19 -4.71
C PRO A 91 5.27 -13.66 -5.77
N GLY A 92 6.32 -12.96 -5.35
CA GLY A 92 7.28 -12.28 -6.24
C GLY A 92 6.88 -10.85 -6.62
N THR A 93 5.67 -10.41 -6.26
CA THR A 93 5.26 -9.01 -6.45
C THR A 93 5.99 -8.10 -5.47
N LEU A 94 6.45 -6.95 -5.96
CA LEU A 94 6.94 -5.86 -5.13
C LEU A 94 5.80 -4.85 -4.92
N VAL A 95 5.44 -4.61 -3.67
CA VAL A 95 4.47 -3.58 -3.29
C VAL A 95 5.20 -2.46 -2.58
N VAL A 96 5.08 -1.23 -3.10
CA VAL A 96 5.68 -0.04 -2.50
C VAL A 96 4.61 0.75 -1.75
N ASP A 97 4.80 0.88 -0.44
CA ASP A 97 3.97 1.70 0.43
C ASP A 97 4.70 3.02 0.69
N THR A 98 4.37 4.01 -0.11
CA THR A 98 5.02 5.32 -0.04
C THR A 98 4.62 6.10 1.22
N ALA A 99 3.45 5.84 1.79
CA ALA A 99 2.97 6.53 2.98
C ALA A 99 3.76 6.13 4.23
N ASN A 100 4.20 4.87 4.31
CA ASN A 100 4.89 4.31 5.48
C ASN A 100 6.38 4.05 5.22
N PHE A 101 6.91 4.38 4.04
CA PHE A 101 8.31 4.17 3.64
C PHE A 101 8.72 2.69 3.65
N PHE A 102 7.85 1.80 3.16
CA PHE A 102 8.12 0.38 3.08
C PHE A 102 8.03 -0.16 1.67
N LEU A 103 8.82 -1.19 1.41
CA LEU A 103 8.70 -2.06 0.26
C LEU A 103 8.46 -3.50 0.76
N TYR A 104 7.49 -4.17 0.20
CA TYR A 104 7.14 -5.54 0.51
C TYR A 104 7.43 -6.43 -0.71
N LEU A 105 8.27 -7.43 -0.53
CA LEU A 105 8.38 -8.54 -1.48
C LEU A 105 7.41 -9.63 -1.03
N VAL A 106 6.33 -9.78 -1.76
CA VAL A 106 5.28 -10.76 -1.44
C VAL A 106 5.86 -12.17 -1.55
N GLN A 107 5.59 -12.98 -0.53
CA GLN A 107 5.97 -14.38 -0.43
C GLN A 107 4.70 -15.25 -0.34
N GLU A 108 4.89 -16.55 -0.32
CA GLU A 108 3.80 -17.50 -0.10
C GLU A 108 3.23 -17.42 1.32
N ALA A 109 2.10 -18.10 1.55
CA ALA A 109 1.46 -18.24 2.85
C ALA A 109 1.12 -16.91 3.55
N GLY A 110 0.78 -15.86 2.80
CA GLY A 110 0.39 -14.57 3.37
C GLY A 110 1.54 -13.84 4.08
N GLN A 111 2.77 -14.11 3.69
CA GLN A 111 3.98 -13.47 4.22
C GLN A 111 4.57 -12.49 3.21
N ALA A 112 5.36 -11.55 3.69
CA ALA A 112 6.23 -10.73 2.86
C ALA A 112 7.55 -10.42 3.55
N MET A 113 8.60 -10.23 2.77
CA MET A 113 9.82 -9.61 3.24
C MET A 113 9.65 -8.10 3.13
N ARG A 114 9.68 -7.41 4.25
CA ARG A 114 9.56 -5.94 4.34
C ARG A 114 10.93 -5.30 4.42
N TYR A 115 11.09 -4.21 3.70
CA TYR A 115 12.28 -3.36 3.70
C TYR A 115 11.86 -1.91 3.98
N GLY A 116 12.62 -1.20 4.81
CA GLY A 116 12.56 0.25 4.87
C GLY A 116 13.20 0.86 3.63
N VAL A 117 12.56 1.87 3.03
CA VAL A 117 13.04 2.50 1.80
C VAL A 117 13.04 4.02 1.90
N GLY A 118 14.01 4.64 1.23
CA GLY A 118 13.97 6.07 0.97
C GLY A 118 13.11 6.36 -0.25
N LEU A 119 12.31 7.39 -0.18
CA LEU A 119 11.53 7.87 -1.31
C LEU A 119 12.27 9.00 -2.03
N GLY A 120 11.96 9.18 -3.31
CA GLY A 120 12.44 10.29 -4.10
C GLY A 120 11.87 11.63 -3.63
N ARG A 121 12.21 12.71 -4.36
CA ARG A 121 11.69 14.04 -4.07
C ARG A 121 10.19 14.10 -4.35
N ALA A 122 9.46 14.88 -3.54
CA ALA A 122 8.08 15.24 -3.82
C ALA A 122 7.97 15.85 -5.25
N GLY A 123 6.90 15.51 -5.95
CA GLY A 123 6.69 15.92 -7.35
C GLY A 123 7.15 14.92 -8.40
N PHE A 124 7.83 13.84 -8.00
CA PHE A 124 8.16 12.69 -8.86
C PHE A 124 7.37 11.44 -8.45
N GLU A 125 6.21 11.67 -7.85
CA GLU A 125 5.34 10.57 -7.43
C GLU A 125 4.77 9.87 -8.66
N TRP A 126 4.94 8.57 -8.67
CA TRP A 126 4.29 7.68 -9.62
C TRP A 126 3.47 6.65 -8.85
N SER A 127 2.27 6.40 -9.33
CA SER A 127 1.41 5.33 -8.82
C SER A 127 0.91 4.48 -9.97
N GLY A 128 0.83 3.17 -9.76
CA GLY A 128 0.36 2.24 -10.77
C GLY A 128 1.05 0.89 -10.68
N ARG A 129 0.89 0.08 -11.73
CA ARG A 129 1.52 -1.22 -11.86
C ARG A 129 2.53 -1.22 -12.99
N GLY A 130 3.70 -1.78 -12.72
CA GLY A 130 4.74 -2.00 -13.69
C GLY A 130 5.23 -3.45 -13.67
N ARG A 131 5.88 -3.89 -14.72
CA ARG A 131 6.56 -5.19 -14.78
C ARG A 131 8.05 -4.97 -14.96
N VAL A 132 8.86 -5.65 -14.16
CA VAL A 132 10.30 -5.71 -14.39
C VAL A 132 10.55 -6.57 -15.62
N ALA A 133 10.91 -5.93 -16.73
CA ALA A 133 11.11 -6.63 -18.00
C ALA A 133 12.48 -7.32 -18.06
N TYR A 134 13.51 -6.69 -17.52
CA TYR A 134 14.87 -7.23 -17.52
C TYR A 134 15.73 -6.58 -16.44
N LYS A 135 16.82 -7.25 -16.07
CA LYS A 135 17.89 -6.71 -15.23
C LYS A 135 19.16 -6.58 -16.09
N ARG A 136 19.88 -5.47 -15.95
CA ARG A 136 21.21 -5.30 -16.52
C ARG A 136 22.25 -5.39 -15.40
N GLN A 137 23.32 -6.10 -15.68
CA GLN A 137 24.54 -6.12 -14.85
C GLN A 137 25.54 -5.13 -15.39
#